data_c8c7bf1d03dcf5238402df649f0371ef
#
_entry.id   c8c7bf1d03dcf5238402df649f0371ef
#
_cell.length_a   1.000
_cell.length_b   1.000
_cell.length_c   1.000
_cell.angle_alpha   90.00
_cell.angle_beta   90.00
_cell.angle_gamma   90.00
#
_symmetry.space_group_name_H-M   'P 1'
#
loop_
_entity.id
_entity.type
_entity.pdbx_description
1 polymer ?
#
loop_
_entity_poly.entity_id
_entity_poly.type
_entity_poly.pdbx_seq_one_letter_code
_entity_poly.pdbx_strand_id
1 'polypeptide(L)'
;KEGTLDTVNLSGGEPTVHPEFMEFVDLALRPEIARVTISTNGLRVASDLDFCRELAKRGVYVSLQLDALSNPELRVLRGAGNQEAARRKALANLETAGVKTTIVSTVAKDVNDDQIGDCVGLLMEHDFILSLMFQPAAYTGYGGAHFGPHDPLNIITIPDIVQECEAQTDGAL
;
A
#
# COMPACT_ATOMS: atom_id res chain seq x y z
N LYS A 1 -17.62 27.63 4.95
CA LYS A 1 -17.94 26.22 4.61
C LYS A 1 -17.25 25.92 3.30
N GLU A 2 -16.31 25.01 3.31
CA GLU A 2 -15.74 24.46 2.08
C GLU A 2 -16.81 23.66 1.37
N GLY A 3 -17.03 23.92 0.08
CA GLY A 3 -18.10 23.28 -0.70
C GLY A 3 -17.74 21.88 -1.20
N THR A 4 -16.42 21.50 -1.18
CA THR A 4 -15.90 20.24 -1.70
C THR A 4 -14.78 19.70 -0.80
N LEU A 5 -14.66 18.36 -0.79
CA LEU A 5 -13.54 17.65 -0.17
C LEU A 5 -12.69 17.03 -1.28
N ASP A 6 -11.38 17.18 -1.22
CA ASP A 6 -10.48 16.61 -2.22
C ASP A 6 -10.45 15.09 -2.16
N THR A 7 -10.38 14.52 -0.96
CA THR A 7 -10.29 13.06 -0.79
C THR A 7 -10.94 12.62 0.51
N VAL A 8 -11.66 11.49 0.45
CA VAL A 8 -12.04 10.70 1.61
C VAL A 8 -11.31 9.36 1.52
N ASN A 9 -10.56 9.02 2.57
CA ASN A 9 -9.89 7.73 2.68
C ASN A 9 -10.60 6.84 3.69
N LEU A 10 -11.09 5.70 3.24
CA LEU A 10 -11.66 4.66 4.07
C LEU A 10 -10.52 3.76 4.57
N SER A 11 -10.24 3.84 5.86
CA SER A 11 -9.15 3.10 6.51
C SER A 11 -9.58 2.56 7.87
N GLY A 12 -8.67 1.91 8.58
CA GLY A 12 -8.93 1.35 9.91
C GLY A 12 -7.94 0.22 10.18
N GLY A 13 -8.37 -0.87 10.84
CA GLY A 13 -7.56 -2.10 10.87
C GLY A 13 -7.43 -2.66 9.45
N GLU A 14 -8.47 -3.31 8.97
CA GLU A 14 -8.64 -3.66 7.54
C GLU A 14 -10.09 -3.37 7.14
N PRO A 15 -10.35 -2.28 6.41
CA PRO A 15 -11.73 -1.84 6.15
C PRO A 15 -12.51 -2.82 5.29
N THR A 16 -11.84 -3.52 4.38
CA THR A 16 -12.49 -4.40 3.41
C THR A 16 -13.13 -5.65 4.02
N VAL A 17 -12.84 -5.98 5.28
CA VAL A 17 -13.47 -7.11 5.99
C VAL A 17 -14.80 -6.74 6.63
N HIS A 18 -15.14 -5.46 6.68
CA HIS A 18 -16.44 -5.04 7.23
C HIS A 18 -17.57 -5.52 6.31
N PRO A 19 -18.64 -6.15 6.85
CA PRO A 19 -19.72 -6.70 6.03
C PRO A 19 -20.43 -5.64 5.17
N GLU A 20 -20.60 -4.44 5.69
CA GLU A 20 -21.25 -3.30 5.04
C GLU A 20 -20.25 -2.37 4.34
N PHE A 21 -19.04 -2.85 4.05
CA PHE A 21 -17.99 -1.99 3.50
C PHE A 21 -18.40 -1.26 2.21
N MET A 22 -19.09 -1.95 1.30
CA MET A 22 -19.55 -1.34 0.04
C MET A 22 -20.62 -0.26 0.26
N GLU A 23 -21.41 -0.34 1.32
CA GLU A 23 -22.36 0.72 1.71
C GLU A 23 -21.61 1.97 2.17
N PHE A 24 -20.49 1.82 2.91
CA PHE A 24 -19.64 2.97 3.26
C PHE A 24 -18.99 3.59 2.03
N VAL A 25 -18.56 2.77 1.06
CA VAL A 25 -18.06 3.27 -0.22
C VAL A 25 -19.14 4.10 -0.93
N ASP A 26 -20.37 3.57 -1.04
CA ASP A 26 -21.48 4.26 -1.70
C ASP A 26 -21.89 5.54 -0.96
N LEU A 27 -21.82 5.56 0.36
CA LEU A 27 -22.04 6.76 1.19
C LEU A 27 -20.95 7.82 1.01
N ALA A 28 -19.72 7.41 0.72
CA ALA A 28 -18.60 8.32 0.47
C ALA A 28 -18.60 8.90 -0.94
N LEU A 29 -19.28 8.25 -1.90
CA LEU A 29 -19.37 8.69 -3.30
C LEU A 29 -20.43 9.79 -3.46
N ARG A 30 -20.09 11.01 -3.02
CA ARG A 30 -20.94 12.19 -3.11
C ARG A 30 -20.32 13.24 -4.04
N PRO A 31 -21.15 14.10 -4.67
CA PRO A 31 -20.63 15.13 -5.57
C PRO A 31 -19.63 16.09 -4.92
N GLU A 32 -19.70 16.25 -3.60
CA GLU A 32 -18.81 17.11 -2.83
C GLU A 32 -17.44 16.45 -2.56
N ILE A 33 -17.28 15.17 -2.86
CA ILE A 33 -16.03 14.41 -2.64
C ILE A 33 -15.40 14.12 -3.99
N ALA A 34 -14.25 14.72 -4.27
CA ALA A 34 -13.59 14.56 -5.56
C ALA A 34 -12.98 13.17 -5.74
N ARG A 35 -12.56 12.52 -4.65
CA ARG A 35 -11.94 11.19 -4.69
C ARG A 35 -12.27 10.37 -3.46
N VAL A 36 -12.61 9.11 -3.66
CA VAL A 36 -12.70 8.10 -2.61
C VAL A 36 -11.53 7.13 -2.75
N THR A 37 -10.78 6.93 -1.68
CA THR A 37 -9.65 6.00 -1.60
C THR A 37 -9.89 4.99 -0.49
N ILE A 38 -9.43 3.77 -0.65
CA ILE A 38 -9.41 2.76 0.41
C ILE A 38 -7.98 2.34 0.72
N SER A 39 -7.62 2.26 2.00
CA SER A 39 -6.34 1.70 2.45
C SER A 39 -6.55 0.25 2.85
N THR A 40 -5.83 -0.68 2.21
CA THR A 40 -6.04 -2.12 2.42
C THR A 40 -4.73 -2.91 2.41
N ASN A 41 -4.68 -3.99 3.18
CA ASN A 41 -3.61 -4.99 3.13
C ASN A 41 -3.68 -5.90 1.89
N GLY A 42 -4.73 -5.78 1.08
CA GLY A 42 -4.88 -6.46 -0.19
C GLY A 42 -5.37 -7.91 -0.13
N LEU A 43 -5.64 -8.49 1.03
CA LEU A 43 -6.04 -9.90 1.12
C LEU A 43 -7.39 -10.17 0.45
N ARG A 44 -8.38 -9.30 0.66
CA ARG A 44 -9.67 -9.42 -0.05
C ARG A 44 -9.52 -9.15 -1.54
N VAL A 45 -8.73 -8.15 -1.90
CA VAL A 45 -8.41 -7.83 -3.30
C VAL A 45 -7.80 -9.04 -4.01
N ALA A 46 -6.89 -9.77 -3.35
CA ALA A 46 -6.27 -10.98 -3.90
C ALA A 46 -7.26 -12.12 -4.10
N SER A 47 -8.25 -12.27 -3.22
CA SER A 47 -9.18 -13.40 -3.24
C SER A 47 -10.45 -13.16 -4.06
N ASP A 48 -10.79 -11.90 -4.36
CA ASP A 48 -12.08 -11.52 -4.92
C ASP A 48 -11.91 -10.51 -6.07
N LEU A 49 -11.84 -11.02 -7.31
CA LEU A 49 -11.75 -10.18 -8.51
C LEU A 49 -13.04 -9.38 -8.75
N ASP A 50 -14.20 -9.93 -8.39
CA ASP A 50 -15.47 -9.22 -8.58
C ASP A 50 -15.59 -8.03 -7.64
N PHE A 51 -15.05 -8.13 -6.42
CA PHE A 51 -14.87 -6.98 -5.54
C PHE A 51 -14.02 -5.88 -6.20
N CYS A 52 -12.89 -6.23 -6.84
CA CYS A 52 -12.08 -5.26 -7.57
C CYS A 52 -12.85 -4.59 -8.71
N ARG A 53 -13.64 -5.35 -9.46
CA ARG A 53 -14.52 -4.82 -10.52
C ARG A 53 -15.57 -3.84 -9.98
N GLU A 54 -16.14 -4.14 -8.81
CA GLU A 54 -17.11 -3.25 -8.17
C GLU A 54 -16.45 -1.93 -7.68
N LEU A 55 -15.19 -1.97 -7.22
CA LEU A 55 -14.41 -0.77 -6.91
C LEU A 55 -14.13 0.06 -8.17
N ALA A 56 -13.73 -0.60 -9.26
CA ALA A 56 -13.45 0.05 -10.54
C ALA A 56 -14.69 0.75 -11.12
N LYS A 57 -15.85 0.09 -11.10
CA LYS A 57 -17.14 0.67 -11.55
C LYS A 57 -17.50 1.95 -10.79
N ARG A 58 -17.12 2.04 -9.54
CA ARG A 58 -17.37 3.20 -8.66
C ARG A 58 -16.28 4.26 -8.75
N GLY A 59 -15.22 4.03 -9.51
CA GLY A 59 -14.10 4.96 -9.61
C GLY A 59 -13.31 5.12 -8.31
N VAL A 60 -13.34 4.12 -7.44
CA VAL A 60 -12.62 4.12 -6.17
C VAL A 60 -11.14 3.83 -6.40
N TYR A 61 -10.28 4.55 -5.70
CA TYR A 61 -8.84 4.35 -5.72
C TYR A 61 -8.43 3.41 -4.58
N VAL A 62 -7.39 2.62 -4.81
CA VAL A 62 -6.83 1.71 -3.81
C VAL A 62 -5.44 2.18 -3.39
N SER A 63 -5.23 2.35 -2.09
CA SER A 63 -3.90 2.42 -1.46
C SER A 63 -3.55 1.02 -0.96
N LEU A 64 -2.80 0.30 -1.78
CA LEU A 64 -2.39 -1.08 -1.49
C LEU A 64 -1.13 -1.09 -0.65
N GLN A 65 -1.18 -1.73 0.50
CA GLN A 65 0.00 -1.95 1.31
C GLN A 65 0.89 -3.06 0.73
N LEU A 66 2.09 -2.67 0.32
CA LEU A 66 3.09 -3.56 -0.27
C LEU A 66 4.49 -3.17 0.25
N ASP A 67 4.91 -3.77 1.36
CA ASP A 67 6.16 -3.38 2.02
C ASP A 67 7.39 -4.06 1.41
N ALA A 68 7.22 -5.22 0.81
CA ALA A 68 8.28 -5.99 0.17
C ALA A 68 7.68 -6.98 -0.84
N LEU A 69 8.48 -7.39 -1.81
CA LEU A 69 8.13 -8.41 -2.80
C LEU A 69 8.54 -9.82 -2.35
N SER A 70 9.49 -9.94 -1.42
CA SER A 70 9.95 -11.23 -0.90
C SER A 70 9.34 -11.59 0.46
N ASN A 71 9.33 -12.90 0.77
CA ASN A 71 8.74 -13.43 2.00
C ASN A 71 9.52 -13.17 3.29
N PRO A 72 10.86 -13.20 3.31
CA PRO A 72 11.61 -12.94 4.54
C PRO A 72 11.29 -11.57 5.15
N GLU A 73 11.31 -10.53 4.33
CA GLU A 73 11.05 -9.16 4.73
C GLU A 73 9.61 -8.97 5.18
N LEU A 74 8.64 -9.60 4.48
CA LEU A 74 7.23 -9.58 4.87
C LEU A 74 6.98 -10.19 6.25
N ARG A 75 7.73 -11.23 6.64
CA ARG A 75 7.62 -11.83 7.97
C ARG A 75 8.07 -10.86 9.06
N VAL A 76 9.15 -10.14 8.82
CA VAL A 76 9.68 -9.16 9.78
C VAL A 76 8.69 -8.02 9.95
N LEU A 77 8.18 -7.46 8.85
CA LEU A 77 7.30 -6.30 8.90
C LEU A 77 5.88 -6.61 9.36
N ARG A 78 5.37 -7.83 9.08
CA ARG A 78 3.93 -8.14 9.28
C ARG A 78 3.63 -9.37 10.14
N GLY A 79 4.66 -10.08 10.59
CA GLY A 79 4.50 -11.27 11.45
C GLY A 79 3.75 -12.42 10.80
N ALA A 80 3.38 -12.33 9.53
CA ALA A 80 2.54 -13.29 8.83
C ALA A 80 3.38 -14.22 7.92
N GLY A 81 2.86 -15.41 7.65
CA GLY A 81 3.46 -16.37 6.73
C GLY A 81 3.51 -15.87 5.27
N ASN A 82 3.62 -16.81 4.33
CA ASN A 82 3.78 -16.51 2.91
C ASN A 82 2.63 -15.65 2.33
N GLN A 83 2.84 -14.35 2.23
CA GLN A 83 1.90 -13.40 1.63
C GLN A 83 2.30 -12.95 0.22
N GLU A 84 3.45 -13.37 -0.30
CA GLU A 84 3.92 -12.98 -1.63
C GLU A 84 2.91 -13.33 -2.71
N ALA A 85 2.42 -14.57 -2.74
CA ALA A 85 1.43 -14.99 -3.72
C ALA A 85 0.13 -14.18 -3.64
N ALA A 86 -0.32 -13.85 -2.42
CA ALA A 86 -1.50 -13.01 -2.23
C ALA A 86 -1.28 -11.59 -2.77
N ARG A 87 -0.10 -11.00 -2.56
CA ARG A 87 0.23 -9.65 -3.04
C ARG A 87 0.35 -9.57 -4.54
N ARG A 88 1.05 -10.54 -5.16
CA ARG A 88 1.10 -10.67 -6.63
C ARG A 88 -0.30 -10.84 -7.21
N LYS A 89 -1.15 -11.63 -6.55
CA LYS A 89 -2.53 -11.82 -6.98
C LYS A 89 -3.37 -10.56 -6.80
N ALA A 90 -3.16 -9.78 -5.72
CA ALA A 90 -3.82 -8.51 -5.52
C ALA A 90 -3.48 -7.52 -6.64
N LEU A 91 -2.20 -7.36 -6.98
CA LEU A 91 -1.75 -6.53 -8.09
C LEU A 91 -2.41 -6.95 -9.41
N ALA A 92 -2.35 -8.25 -9.75
CA ALA A 92 -2.96 -8.78 -10.97
C ALA A 92 -4.48 -8.57 -11.04
N ASN A 93 -5.19 -8.67 -9.91
CA ASN A 93 -6.64 -8.42 -9.85
C ASN A 93 -6.97 -6.94 -10.01
N LEU A 94 -6.20 -6.03 -9.40
CA LEU A 94 -6.37 -4.58 -9.55
C LEU A 94 -6.12 -4.14 -10.99
N GLU A 95 -5.05 -4.63 -11.61
CA GLU A 95 -4.73 -4.40 -13.01
C GLU A 95 -5.85 -4.91 -13.94
N THR A 96 -6.26 -6.17 -13.76
CA THR A 96 -7.36 -6.79 -14.54
C THR A 96 -8.66 -6.01 -14.43
N ALA A 97 -8.96 -5.47 -13.26
CA ALA A 97 -10.16 -4.68 -13.02
C ALA A 97 -10.00 -3.21 -13.44
N GLY A 98 -8.79 -2.73 -13.72
CA GLY A 98 -8.50 -1.34 -14.05
C GLY A 98 -8.64 -0.39 -12.86
N VAL A 99 -8.37 -0.85 -11.64
CA VAL A 99 -8.45 -0.03 -10.42
C VAL A 99 -7.18 0.79 -10.29
N LYS A 100 -7.33 2.11 -10.24
CA LYS A 100 -6.22 3.03 -10.00
C LYS A 100 -5.66 2.85 -8.59
N THR A 101 -4.36 2.60 -8.51
CA THR A 101 -3.71 2.14 -7.28
C THR A 101 -2.52 3.03 -6.92
N THR A 102 -2.39 3.31 -5.63
CA THR A 102 -1.16 3.81 -5.00
C THR A 102 -0.54 2.66 -4.22
N ILE A 103 0.73 2.40 -4.40
CA ILE A 103 1.47 1.47 -3.52
C ILE A 103 1.94 2.24 -2.29
N VAL A 104 1.71 1.67 -1.12
CA VAL A 104 2.21 2.19 0.16
C VAL A 104 3.17 1.16 0.73
N SER A 105 4.44 1.53 0.84
CA SER A 105 5.50 0.68 1.37
C SER A 105 6.06 1.27 2.66
N THR A 106 6.02 0.50 3.73
CA THR A 106 6.75 0.79 4.96
C THR A 106 8.18 0.29 4.79
N VAL A 107 9.14 1.18 4.88
CA VAL A 107 10.57 0.85 4.73
C VAL A 107 11.22 0.82 6.09
N ALA A 108 11.87 -0.29 6.41
CA ALA A 108 12.64 -0.49 7.63
C ALA A 108 14.09 -0.80 7.27
N LYS A 109 15.02 -0.10 7.93
CA LYS A 109 16.45 -0.24 7.69
C LYS A 109 16.92 -1.68 7.95
N ASP A 110 17.79 -2.20 7.08
CA ASP A 110 18.34 -3.56 7.12
C ASP A 110 17.25 -4.67 7.02
N VAL A 111 16.04 -4.31 6.54
CA VAL A 111 14.92 -5.26 6.39
C VAL A 111 14.42 -5.31 4.94
N ASN A 112 14.04 -4.17 4.38
CA ASN A 112 13.53 -4.07 3.01
C ASN A 112 13.95 -2.77 2.31
N ASP A 113 14.92 -2.08 2.83
CA ASP A 113 15.48 -0.87 2.23
C ASP A 113 16.26 -1.17 0.93
N ASP A 114 16.68 -2.41 0.73
CA ASP A 114 17.27 -2.92 -0.51
C ASP A 114 16.23 -3.24 -1.62
N GLN A 115 14.93 -3.12 -1.34
CA GLN A 115 13.84 -3.42 -2.28
C GLN A 115 13.05 -2.17 -2.75
N ILE A 116 13.55 -0.99 -2.47
CA ILE A 116 12.95 0.28 -2.91
C ILE A 116 12.91 0.33 -4.43
N GLY A 117 14.00 -0.05 -5.10
CA GLY A 117 14.09 -0.10 -6.56
C GLY A 117 13.06 -1.02 -7.20
N ASP A 118 12.79 -2.17 -6.60
CA ASP A 118 11.76 -3.10 -7.07
C ASP A 118 10.36 -2.48 -7.05
N CYS A 119 10.06 -1.71 -5.99
CA CYS A 119 8.79 -0.98 -5.89
C CYS A 119 8.68 0.11 -6.97
N VAL A 120 9.79 0.80 -7.27
CA VAL A 120 9.84 1.78 -8.37
C VAL A 120 9.65 1.08 -9.71
N GLY A 121 10.25 -0.08 -9.91
CA GLY A 121 10.04 -0.91 -11.10
C GLY A 121 8.57 -1.21 -11.35
N LEU A 122 7.81 -1.57 -10.31
CA LEU A 122 6.36 -1.78 -10.43
C LEU A 122 5.61 -0.54 -10.94
N LEU A 123 5.97 0.65 -10.45
CA LEU A 123 5.36 1.90 -10.92
C LEU A 123 5.66 2.15 -12.40
N MET A 124 6.89 1.84 -12.84
CA MET A 124 7.31 2.07 -14.23
C MET A 124 6.73 1.05 -15.22
N GLU A 125 6.41 -0.16 -14.74
CA GLU A 125 5.94 -1.27 -15.56
C GLU A 125 4.41 -1.32 -15.70
N HIS A 126 3.65 -0.68 -14.77
CA HIS A 126 2.21 -0.85 -14.66
C HIS A 126 1.43 0.46 -14.64
N ASP A 127 0.72 0.78 -15.71
CA ASP A 127 -0.06 2.03 -15.87
C ASP A 127 -1.18 2.21 -14.83
N PHE A 128 -1.66 1.16 -14.20
CA PHE A 128 -2.69 1.25 -13.16
C PHE A 128 -2.13 1.73 -11.81
N ILE A 129 -0.82 1.66 -11.60
CA ILE A 129 -0.12 2.19 -10.43
C ILE A 129 0.20 3.66 -10.69
N LEU A 130 -0.47 4.55 -9.97
CA LEU A 130 -0.37 5.99 -10.19
C LEU A 130 0.74 6.65 -9.36
N SER A 131 1.10 6.05 -8.24
CA SER A 131 2.09 6.60 -7.32
C SER A 131 2.61 5.56 -6.34
N LEU A 132 3.79 5.84 -5.79
CA LEU A 132 4.38 5.15 -4.65
C LEU A 132 4.43 6.11 -3.45
N MET A 133 4.21 5.56 -2.28
CA MET A 133 4.39 6.25 -1.02
C MET A 133 5.30 5.40 -0.12
N PHE A 134 6.51 5.85 0.10
CA PHE A 134 7.42 5.25 1.05
C PHE A 134 7.26 5.89 2.43
N GLN A 135 7.11 5.06 3.45
CA GLN A 135 6.97 5.47 4.84
C GLN A 135 8.10 4.87 5.67
N PRO A 136 9.02 5.67 6.22
CA PRO A 136 9.99 5.17 7.18
C PRO A 136 9.28 4.45 8.33
N ALA A 137 9.77 3.26 8.70
CA ALA A 137 9.21 2.49 9.81
C ALA A 137 9.36 3.25 11.12
N ALA A 138 8.26 3.41 11.86
CA ALA A 138 8.26 3.96 13.20
C ALA A 138 8.17 2.81 14.23
N TYR A 139 9.15 2.71 15.11
CA TYR A 139 9.21 1.67 16.16
C TYR A 139 8.35 2.05 17.36
N THR A 140 7.06 2.28 17.11
CA THR A 140 6.08 2.69 18.13
C THR A 140 4.87 1.75 18.14
N GLY A 141 4.19 1.66 19.29
CA GLY A 141 3.00 0.84 19.44
C GLY A 141 3.27 -0.68 19.46
N TYR A 142 2.20 -1.46 19.27
CA TYR A 142 2.26 -2.93 19.36
C TYR A 142 3.13 -3.57 18.27
N GLY A 143 3.23 -2.96 17.10
CA GLY A 143 4.06 -3.47 15.99
C GLY A 143 5.55 -3.48 16.31
N GLY A 144 6.03 -2.54 17.11
CA GLY A 144 7.44 -2.46 17.51
C GLY A 144 7.95 -3.68 18.29
N ALA A 145 7.08 -4.42 18.95
CA ALA A 145 7.45 -5.62 19.71
C ALA A 145 7.95 -6.77 18.80
N HIS A 146 7.58 -6.80 17.53
CA HIS A 146 8.01 -7.82 16.58
C HIS A 146 9.44 -7.62 16.06
N PHE A 147 9.97 -6.41 16.16
CA PHE A 147 11.35 -6.11 15.74
C PHE A 147 12.40 -6.45 16.80
N GLY A 148 11.98 -6.89 17.99
CA GLY A 148 12.90 -7.14 19.10
C GLY A 148 13.57 -5.85 19.63
N PRO A 149 14.63 -5.97 20.42
CA PRO A 149 15.42 -4.81 20.83
C PRO A 149 16.04 -4.17 19.58
N HIS A 150 15.69 -2.93 19.29
CA HIS A 150 16.26 -2.17 18.17
C HIS A 150 17.11 -1.02 18.71
N ASP A 151 18.13 -0.67 17.96
CA ASP A 151 18.89 0.55 18.20
C ASP A 151 18.07 1.74 17.69
N PRO A 152 17.64 2.67 18.56
CA PRO A 152 16.87 3.84 18.13
C PRO A 152 17.61 4.76 17.17
N LEU A 153 18.94 4.57 17.03
CA LEU A 153 19.77 5.30 16.06
C LEU A 153 19.87 4.55 14.72
N ASN A 154 19.51 3.27 14.66
CA ASN A 154 19.48 2.49 13.41
C ASN A 154 18.10 2.55 12.76
N ILE A 155 17.73 3.77 12.33
CA ILE A 155 16.46 4.04 11.61
C ILE A 155 16.77 4.47 10.18
N ILE A 156 15.81 4.23 9.28
CA ILE A 156 15.85 4.83 7.96
C ILE A 156 15.12 6.18 7.99
N THR A 157 15.69 7.17 7.33
CA THR A 157 15.11 8.50 7.19
C THR A 157 14.61 8.75 5.78
N ILE A 158 13.83 9.82 5.58
CA ILE A 158 13.37 10.20 4.22
C ILE A 158 14.55 10.48 3.28
N PRO A 159 15.62 11.20 3.68
CA PRO A 159 16.81 11.35 2.85
C PRO A 159 17.47 10.02 2.47
N ASP A 160 17.54 9.05 3.40
CA ASP A 160 18.10 7.73 3.09
C ASP A 160 17.24 7.00 2.03
N ILE A 161 15.91 7.05 2.15
CA ILE A 161 15.00 6.46 1.15
C ILE A 161 15.21 7.10 -0.22
N VAL A 162 15.40 8.41 -0.31
CA VAL A 162 15.68 9.11 -1.57
C VAL A 162 17.00 8.64 -2.17
N GLN A 163 18.05 8.52 -1.35
CA GLN A 163 19.36 8.04 -1.79
C GLN A 163 19.30 6.57 -2.28
N GLU A 164 18.61 5.72 -1.55
CA GLU A 164 18.41 4.31 -1.95
C GLU A 164 17.57 4.21 -3.23
N CYS A 165 16.54 5.04 -3.37
CA CYS A 165 15.74 5.11 -4.59
C CYS A 165 16.61 5.45 -5.81
N GLU A 166 17.44 6.49 -5.69
CA GLU A 166 18.36 6.93 -6.74
C GLU A 166 19.41 5.85 -7.06
N ALA A 167 20.01 5.24 -6.03
CA ALA A 167 21.03 4.21 -6.18
C ALA A 167 20.48 2.91 -6.81
N GLN A 168 19.30 2.46 -6.41
CA GLN A 168 18.69 1.21 -6.86
C GLN A 168 17.99 1.32 -8.22
N THR A 169 17.82 2.54 -8.74
CA THR A 169 17.21 2.79 -10.05
C THR A 169 18.19 3.34 -11.09
N ASP A 170 19.51 3.26 -10.81
CA ASP A 170 20.57 3.81 -11.67
C ASP A 170 20.32 5.29 -12.04
N GLY A 171 19.76 6.06 -11.13
CA GLY A 171 19.46 7.48 -11.32
C GLY A 171 18.28 7.73 -12.28
N ALA A 172 17.35 6.78 -12.41
CA ALA A 172 16.15 6.96 -13.25
C ALA A 172 15.10 7.88 -12.59
N LEU A 173 15.28 8.22 -11.31
CA LEU A 173 14.45 9.15 -10.55
C LEU A 173 15.28 10.30 -10.01
#